data_892898e101298cf9439d9181f61c8ba3
#
_entry.id   892898e101298cf9439d9181f61c8ba3
#
_cell.length_a   1.000
_cell.length_b   1.000
_cell.length_c   1.000
_cell.angle_alpha   90.00
_cell.angle_beta   90.00
_cell.angle_gamma   90.00
#
_symmetry.space_group_name_H-M   'P 1'
#
loop_
_entity.id
_entity.type
_entity.pdbx_description
1 polymer ?
#
loop_
_entity_poly.entity_id
_entity_poly.type
_entity_poly.pdbx_seq_one_letter_code
_entity_poly.pdbx_strand_id
1 'polypeptide(L)'
;MLGELHSLTQQLEATRGELAVARLQLERANAIIEYSGRYSIPAPLAAAIYDVALSEGVDPSLAFPLVRLESGFNPKAQSKVGAIGLTQVLPSTARLYEPGLTVQQLYDRDTNLRLGFRYLRDLLDRYGANLRLALLAYNRGPGRVEELLGAGKDPQNGYATTVMRGIRRK
;
A
#
# COMPACT_ATOMS: atom_id res chain seq x y z
N MET A 1 27.67 44.70 3.16
CA MET A 1 27.68 43.99 1.83
C MET A 1 27.83 42.45 2.00
N LEU A 2 28.98 41.90 2.44
CA LEU A 2 29.14 40.42 2.55
C LEU A 2 28.16 39.78 3.57
N GLY A 3 27.90 40.43 4.70
CA GLY A 3 26.93 39.93 5.70
C GLY A 3 25.47 39.96 5.22
N GLU A 4 25.11 40.97 4.45
CA GLU A 4 23.78 41.07 3.86
C GLU A 4 23.55 40.01 2.78
N LEU A 5 24.54 39.75 1.93
CA LEU A 5 24.48 38.68 0.93
C LEU A 5 24.32 37.31 1.61
N HIS A 6 25.04 37.06 2.70
CA HIS A 6 24.93 35.81 3.46
C HIS A 6 23.54 35.66 4.07
N SER A 7 23.00 36.73 4.70
CA SER A 7 21.65 36.71 5.26
C SER A 7 20.58 36.48 4.19
N LEU A 8 20.67 37.16 3.03
CA LEU A 8 19.75 36.94 1.92
C LEU A 8 19.81 35.52 1.36
N THR A 9 21.00 34.94 1.27
CA THR A 9 21.16 33.56 0.81
C THR A 9 20.48 32.59 1.77
N GLN A 10 20.68 32.75 3.09
CA GLN A 10 20.00 31.92 4.10
C GLN A 10 18.48 32.07 4.05
N GLN A 11 17.96 33.29 3.89
CA GLN A 11 16.53 33.53 3.75
C GLN A 11 15.96 32.84 2.50
N LEU A 12 16.69 32.93 1.38
CA LEU A 12 16.28 32.29 0.13
C LEU A 12 16.22 30.76 0.27
N GLU A 13 17.22 30.15 0.90
CA GLU A 13 17.24 28.69 1.14
C GLU A 13 16.12 28.26 2.08
N ALA A 14 15.86 29.00 3.17
CA ALA A 14 14.75 28.75 4.08
C ALA A 14 13.40 28.81 3.34
N THR A 15 13.17 29.88 2.56
CA THR A 15 11.93 30.03 1.78
C THR A 15 11.77 28.95 0.73
N ARG A 16 12.85 28.52 0.08
CA ARG A 16 12.82 27.38 -0.84
C ARG A 16 12.45 26.07 -0.15
N GLY A 17 12.97 25.84 1.07
CA GLY A 17 12.62 24.68 1.88
C GLY A 17 11.12 24.69 2.27
N GLU A 18 10.61 25.84 2.73
CA GLU A 18 9.19 26.00 3.06
C GLU A 18 8.29 25.77 1.84
N LEU A 19 8.66 26.29 0.68
CA LEU A 19 7.93 26.09 -0.57
C LEU A 19 7.91 24.61 -0.98
N ALA A 20 9.04 23.90 -0.83
CA ALA A 20 9.12 22.46 -1.13
C ALA A 20 8.18 21.66 -0.23
N VAL A 21 8.17 21.93 1.08
CA VAL A 21 7.25 21.29 2.03
C VAL A 21 5.79 21.59 1.69
N ALA A 22 5.46 22.85 1.41
CA ALA A 22 4.10 23.24 1.03
C ALA A 22 3.62 22.53 -0.25
N ARG A 23 4.49 22.37 -1.25
CA ARG A 23 4.19 21.62 -2.48
C ARG A 23 3.89 20.15 -2.18
N LEU A 24 4.72 19.48 -1.38
CA LEU A 24 4.48 18.08 -0.99
C LEU A 24 3.17 17.91 -0.24
N GLN A 25 2.85 18.83 0.66
CA GLN A 25 1.57 18.83 1.38
C GLN A 25 0.37 18.99 0.44
N LEU A 26 0.49 19.88 -0.55
CA LEU A 26 -0.56 20.09 -1.54
C LEU A 26 -0.74 18.87 -2.45
N GLU A 27 0.35 18.28 -2.93
CA GLU A 27 0.31 17.05 -3.72
C GLU A 27 -0.35 15.91 -2.95
N ARG A 28 0.02 15.72 -1.68
CA ARG A 28 -0.62 14.75 -0.80
C ARG A 28 -2.12 15.03 -0.63
N ALA A 29 -2.50 16.27 -0.35
CA ALA A 29 -3.91 16.64 -0.18
C ALA A 29 -4.73 16.39 -1.45
N ASN A 30 -4.21 16.77 -2.61
CA ASN A 30 -4.85 16.54 -3.91
C ASN A 30 -5.01 15.02 -4.19
N ALA A 31 -3.98 14.22 -3.92
CA ALA A 31 -4.07 12.78 -4.08
C ALA A 31 -5.13 12.15 -3.16
N ILE A 32 -5.20 12.57 -1.89
CA ILE A 32 -6.22 12.09 -0.95
C ILE A 32 -7.63 12.43 -1.43
N ILE A 33 -7.86 13.66 -1.91
CA ILE A 33 -9.14 14.09 -2.46
C ILE A 33 -9.51 13.25 -3.69
N GLU A 34 -8.56 13.04 -4.59
CA GLU A 34 -8.75 12.23 -5.80
C GLU A 34 -9.14 10.79 -5.44
N TYR A 35 -8.36 10.11 -4.59
CA TYR A 35 -8.64 8.74 -4.18
C TYR A 35 -9.94 8.60 -3.39
N SER A 36 -10.21 9.53 -2.47
CA SER A 36 -11.47 9.58 -1.73
C SER A 36 -12.67 9.67 -2.68
N GLY A 37 -12.63 10.56 -3.67
CA GLY A 37 -13.67 10.70 -4.68
C GLY A 37 -13.77 9.49 -5.60
N ARG A 38 -12.65 8.99 -6.14
CA ARG A 38 -12.59 7.84 -7.05
C ARG A 38 -13.18 6.57 -6.46
N TYR A 39 -12.91 6.30 -5.18
CA TYR A 39 -13.34 5.09 -4.50
C TYR A 39 -14.57 5.29 -3.61
N SER A 40 -15.08 6.52 -3.52
CA SER A 40 -16.23 6.89 -2.66
C SER A 40 -16.01 6.46 -1.20
N ILE A 41 -14.83 6.73 -0.66
CA ILE A 41 -14.43 6.42 0.71
C ILE A 41 -14.13 7.71 1.51
N PRO A 42 -14.26 7.69 2.85
CA PRO A 42 -13.93 8.85 3.66
C PRO A 42 -12.47 9.30 3.48
N ALA A 43 -12.24 10.61 3.41
CA ALA A 43 -10.89 11.18 3.26
C ALA A 43 -9.88 10.70 4.33
N PRO A 44 -10.24 10.50 5.61
CA PRO A 44 -9.33 9.92 6.60
C PRO A 44 -8.88 8.48 6.28
N LEU A 45 -9.74 7.68 5.63
CA LEU A 45 -9.36 6.34 5.18
C LEU A 45 -8.45 6.42 3.95
N ALA A 46 -8.78 7.29 2.99
CA ALA A 46 -7.92 7.52 1.83
C ALA A 46 -6.53 8.01 2.25
N ALA A 47 -6.46 8.95 3.22
CA ALA A 47 -5.19 9.42 3.79
C ALA A 47 -4.38 8.28 4.40
N ALA A 48 -5.01 7.44 5.23
CA ALA A 48 -4.32 6.31 5.85
C ALA A 48 -3.75 5.33 4.80
N ILE A 49 -4.54 4.96 3.78
CA ILE A 49 -4.07 4.08 2.71
C ILE A 49 -2.90 4.72 1.96
N TYR A 50 -3.02 5.99 1.60
CA TYR A 50 -2.00 6.72 0.85
C TYR A 50 -0.68 6.81 1.61
N ASP A 51 -0.73 7.28 2.86
CA ASP A 51 0.45 7.52 3.67
C ASP A 51 1.16 6.21 4.04
N VAL A 52 0.41 5.18 4.43
CA VAL A 52 0.98 3.87 4.79
C VAL A 52 1.54 3.16 3.56
N ALA A 53 0.89 3.27 2.40
CA ALA A 53 1.43 2.71 1.16
C ALA A 53 2.80 3.31 0.84
N LEU A 54 2.93 4.65 0.87
CA LEU A 54 4.20 5.32 0.64
C LEU A 54 5.26 4.95 1.67
N SER A 55 4.90 4.88 2.95
CA SER A 55 5.85 4.52 4.01
C SER A 55 6.39 3.09 3.89
N GLU A 56 5.60 2.16 3.34
CA GLU A 56 6.01 0.77 3.09
C GLU A 56 6.56 0.56 1.66
N GLY A 57 6.77 1.64 0.90
CA GLY A 57 7.34 1.59 -0.46
C GLY A 57 6.41 0.98 -1.51
N VAL A 58 5.11 1.05 -1.30
CA VAL A 58 4.09 0.61 -2.25
C VAL A 58 3.47 1.83 -2.93
N ASP A 59 3.37 1.80 -4.26
CA ASP A 59 2.70 2.85 -5.02
C ASP A 59 1.21 2.92 -4.63
N PRO A 60 0.68 4.09 -4.23
CA PRO A 60 -0.73 4.26 -3.94
C PRO A 60 -1.66 3.80 -5.08
N SER A 61 -1.25 3.97 -6.34
CA SER A 61 -2.02 3.49 -7.50
C SER A 61 -2.22 1.96 -7.52
N LEU A 62 -1.35 1.21 -6.84
CA LEU A 62 -1.47 -0.23 -6.61
C LEU A 62 -2.22 -0.54 -5.31
N ALA A 63 -1.95 0.22 -4.24
CA ALA A 63 -2.53 0.01 -2.92
C ALA A 63 -4.06 0.10 -2.91
N PHE A 64 -4.64 1.14 -3.52
CA PHE A 64 -6.09 1.33 -3.52
C PHE A 64 -6.86 0.22 -4.25
N PRO A 65 -6.50 -0.19 -5.48
CA PRO A 65 -7.16 -1.33 -6.14
C PRO A 65 -7.06 -2.63 -5.36
N LEU A 66 -5.91 -2.87 -4.69
CA LEU A 66 -5.71 -4.04 -3.84
C LEU A 66 -6.66 -4.01 -2.65
N VAL A 67 -6.69 -2.93 -1.85
CA VAL A 67 -7.59 -2.81 -0.70
C VAL A 67 -9.06 -2.91 -1.11
N ARG A 68 -9.43 -2.32 -2.26
CA ARG A 68 -10.78 -2.47 -2.81
C ARG A 68 -11.14 -3.93 -3.08
N LEU A 69 -10.22 -4.69 -3.70
CA LEU A 69 -10.49 -6.09 -4.04
C LEU A 69 -10.51 -6.99 -2.81
N GLU A 70 -9.64 -6.72 -1.82
CA GLU A 70 -9.53 -7.53 -0.61
C GLU A 70 -10.73 -7.39 0.33
N SER A 71 -11.16 -6.17 0.59
CA SER A 71 -12.14 -5.90 1.64
C SER A 71 -13.29 -4.98 1.24
N GLY A 72 -13.25 -4.40 0.03
CA GLY A 72 -14.16 -3.30 -0.31
C GLY A 72 -14.01 -2.11 0.63
N PHE A 73 -12.79 -1.88 1.16
CA PHE A 73 -12.48 -0.86 2.17
C PHE A 73 -13.14 -1.08 3.54
N ASN A 74 -13.54 -2.31 3.87
CA ASN A 74 -14.10 -2.65 5.17
C ASN A 74 -13.00 -3.06 6.16
N PRO A 75 -12.70 -2.26 7.21
CA PRO A 75 -11.66 -2.59 8.18
C PRO A 75 -12.03 -3.80 9.07
N LYS A 76 -13.30 -4.18 9.11
CA LYS A 76 -13.80 -5.33 9.88
C LYS A 76 -14.01 -6.58 9.03
N ALA A 77 -13.57 -6.57 7.77
CA ALA A 77 -13.71 -7.73 6.89
C ALA A 77 -12.95 -8.93 7.45
N GLN A 78 -13.57 -10.10 7.37
CA GLN A 78 -12.96 -11.39 7.70
C GLN A 78 -13.37 -12.43 6.67
N SER A 79 -12.39 -13.14 6.13
CA SER A 79 -12.64 -14.21 5.17
C SER A 79 -12.90 -15.55 5.87
N LYS A 80 -13.43 -16.53 5.12
CA LYS A 80 -13.63 -17.90 5.61
C LYS A 80 -12.33 -18.60 6.03
N VAL A 81 -11.20 -18.17 5.49
CA VAL A 81 -9.88 -18.71 5.83
C VAL A 81 -9.17 -17.91 6.92
N GLY A 82 -9.85 -16.93 7.52
CA GLY A 82 -9.33 -16.14 8.64
C GLY A 82 -8.46 -14.95 8.24
N ALA A 83 -8.47 -14.52 7.00
CA ALA A 83 -7.83 -13.26 6.58
C ALA A 83 -8.63 -12.05 7.12
N ILE A 84 -7.94 -11.00 7.56
CA ILE A 84 -8.50 -9.92 8.37
C ILE A 84 -8.23 -8.55 7.76
N GLY A 85 -9.25 -7.69 7.84
CA GLY A 85 -9.16 -6.25 7.68
C GLY A 85 -9.04 -5.78 6.24
N LEU A 86 -8.57 -4.55 6.08
CA LEU A 86 -8.52 -3.83 4.81
C LEU A 86 -7.72 -4.56 3.72
N THR A 87 -6.61 -5.18 4.10
CA THR A 87 -5.67 -5.86 3.21
C THR A 87 -5.78 -7.38 3.25
N GLN A 88 -6.75 -7.91 4.02
CA GLN A 88 -6.99 -9.36 4.17
C GLN A 88 -5.72 -10.15 4.50
N VAL A 89 -4.94 -9.68 5.47
CA VAL A 89 -3.75 -10.37 5.95
C VAL A 89 -4.15 -11.53 6.88
N LEU A 90 -3.53 -12.69 6.67
CA LEU A 90 -3.65 -13.82 7.60
C LEU A 90 -2.86 -13.53 8.89
N PRO A 91 -3.38 -13.93 10.07
CA PRO A 91 -2.63 -13.82 11.32
C PRO A 91 -1.26 -14.51 11.29
N SER A 92 -1.13 -15.62 10.56
CA SER A 92 0.15 -16.30 10.36
C SER A 92 1.15 -15.46 9.58
N THR A 93 0.69 -14.77 8.53
CA THR A 93 1.53 -13.84 7.74
C THR A 93 1.93 -12.63 8.56
N ALA A 94 1.00 -12.04 9.31
CA ALA A 94 1.28 -10.88 10.15
C ALA A 94 2.34 -11.19 11.23
N ARG A 95 2.32 -12.38 11.83
CA ARG A 95 3.29 -12.81 12.84
C ARG A 95 4.70 -13.05 12.29
N LEU A 96 4.89 -13.14 10.98
CA LEU A 96 6.25 -13.13 10.39
C LEU A 96 6.94 -11.79 10.63
N TYR A 97 6.18 -10.70 10.71
CA TYR A 97 6.67 -9.35 10.96
C TYR A 97 6.59 -8.95 12.43
N GLU A 98 5.53 -9.37 13.11
CA GLU A 98 5.27 -9.06 14.52
C GLU A 98 4.84 -10.34 15.26
N PRO A 99 5.79 -11.14 15.78
CA PRO A 99 5.50 -12.45 16.39
C PRO A 99 4.47 -12.42 17.53
N GLY A 100 4.44 -11.33 18.30
CA GLY A 100 3.49 -11.14 19.42
C GLY A 100 2.13 -10.58 19.03
N LEU A 101 1.86 -10.35 17.72
CA LEU A 101 0.63 -9.72 17.28
C LEU A 101 -0.59 -10.59 17.57
N THR A 102 -1.59 -9.98 18.21
CA THR A 102 -2.90 -10.60 18.45
C THR A 102 -3.82 -10.41 17.24
N VAL A 103 -4.81 -11.31 17.11
CA VAL A 103 -5.85 -11.19 16.08
C VAL A 103 -6.61 -9.86 16.21
N GLN A 104 -6.85 -9.39 17.44
CA GLN A 104 -7.55 -8.14 17.68
C GLN A 104 -6.79 -6.92 17.15
N GLN A 105 -5.47 -6.92 17.26
CA GLN A 105 -4.64 -5.85 16.73
C GLN A 105 -4.63 -5.78 15.20
N LEU A 106 -4.90 -6.90 14.50
CA LEU A 106 -5.07 -6.90 13.04
C LEU A 106 -6.32 -6.16 12.55
N TYR A 107 -7.31 -5.90 13.43
CA TYR A 107 -8.45 -5.06 13.08
C TYR A 107 -8.14 -3.56 13.21
N ASP A 108 -7.00 -3.19 13.81
CA ASP A 108 -6.53 -1.81 13.76
C ASP A 108 -6.15 -1.43 12.33
N ARG A 109 -6.70 -0.31 11.88
CA ARG A 109 -6.57 0.15 10.49
C ARG A 109 -5.12 0.29 10.04
N ASP A 110 -4.34 1.00 10.83
CA ASP A 110 -2.98 1.37 10.44
C ASP A 110 -2.03 0.18 10.55
N THR A 111 -2.21 -0.64 11.56
CA THR A 111 -1.50 -1.93 11.72
C THR A 111 -1.80 -2.88 10.55
N ASN A 112 -3.05 -3.00 10.15
CA ASN A 112 -3.47 -3.87 9.05
C ASN A 112 -2.88 -3.41 7.70
N LEU A 113 -3.01 -2.11 7.39
CA LEU A 113 -2.45 -1.54 6.16
C LEU A 113 -0.93 -1.72 6.12
N ARG A 114 -0.24 -1.42 7.21
CA ARG A 114 1.22 -1.54 7.31
C ARG A 114 1.69 -2.97 7.05
N LEU A 115 1.10 -3.95 7.72
CA LEU A 115 1.48 -5.35 7.55
C LEU A 115 1.15 -5.88 6.16
N GLY A 116 -0.02 -5.52 5.60
CA GLY A 116 -0.41 -5.94 4.26
C GLY A 116 0.47 -5.36 3.17
N PHE A 117 0.82 -4.07 3.27
CA PHE A 117 1.69 -3.43 2.27
C PHE A 117 3.15 -3.89 2.40
N ARG A 118 3.65 -4.13 3.62
CA ARG A 118 4.97 -4.74 3.83
C ARG A 118 5.03 -6.12 3.21
N TYR A 119 4.02 -6.95 3.42
CA TYR A 119 3.94 -8.26 2.78
C TYR A 119 3.91 -8.17 1.25
N LEU A 120 3.14 -7.22 0.70
CA LEU A 120 3.14 -6.97 -0.74
C LEU A 120 4.52 -6.53 -1.26
N ARG A 121 5.20 -5.64 -0.52
CA ARG A 121 6.54 -5.17 -0.86
C ARG A 121 7.54 -6.32 -0.91
N ASP A 122 7.54 -7.19 0.10
CA ASP A 122 8.42 -8.36 0.13
C ASP A 122 8.17 -9.31 -1.04
N LEU A 123 6.90 -9.48 -1.44
CA LEU A 123 6.56 -10.28 -2.62
C LEU A 123 7.03 -9.60 -3.92
N LEU A 124 6.92 -8.29 -4.04
CA LEU A 124 7.47 -7.55 -5.19
C LEU A 124 8.99 -7.75 -5.29
N ASP A 125 9.69 -7.66 -4.18
CA ASP A 125 11.15 -7.88 -4.13
C ASP A 125 11.49 -9.35 -4.45
N ARG A 126 10.76 -10.32 -3.91
CA ARG A 126 10.94 -11.75 -4.16
C ARG A 126 10.78 -12.13 -5.63
N TYR A 127 9.83 -11.53 -6.33
CA TYR A 127 9.55 -11.81 -7.74
C TYR A 127 10.21 -10.82 -8.71
N GLY A 128 11.24 -10.08 -8.27
CA GLY A 128 12.02 -9.17 -9.12
C GLY A 128 11.16 -8.10 -9.78
N ALA A 129 10.24 -7.49 -9.03
CA ALA A 129 9.27 -6.50 -9.49
C ALA A 129 8.26 -7.02 -10.53
N ASN A 130 8.14 -8.34 -10.71
CA ASN A 130 7.06 -8.93 -11.52
C ASN A 130 5.73 -8.79 -10.77
N LEU A 131 5.05 -7.67 -11.03
CA LEU A 131 3.80 -7.31 -10.36
C LEU A 131 2.73 -8.41 -10.45
N ARG A 132 2.62 -9.09 -11.60
CA ARG A 132 1.63 -10.17 -11.80
C ARG A 132 1.89 -11.33 -10.84
N LEU A 133 3.13 -11.79 -10.75
CA LEU A 133 3.49 -12.91 -9.86
C LEU A 133 3.38 -12.51 -8.38
N ALA A 134 3.81 -11.31 -8.02
CA ALA A 134 3.68 -10.80 -6.66
C ALA A 134 2.21 -10.75 -6.21
N LEU A 135 1.31 -10.25 -7.05
CA LEU A 135 -0.13 -10.21 -6.76
C LEU A 135 -0.75 -11.61 -6.66
N LEU A 136 -0.34 -12.54 -7.52
CA LEU A 136 -0.79 -13.93 -7.43
C LEU A 136 -0.31 -14.59 -6.14
N ALA A 137 0.93 -14.32 -5.73
CA ALA A 137 1.49 -14.79 -4.48
C ALA A 137 0.84 -14.15 -3.25
N TYR A 138 0.46 -12.88 -3.33
CA TYR A 138 -0.32 -12.21 -2.30
C TYR A 138 -1.64 -12.93 -2.03
N ASN A 139 -2.36 -13.26 -3.09
CA ASN A 139 -3.67 -13.90 -3.00
C ASN A 139 -3.62 -15.41 -2.68
N ARG A 140 -2.68 -16.15 -3.28
CA ARG A 140 -2.63 -17.63 -3.20
C ARG A 140 -1.57 -18.17 -2.25
N GLY A 141 -0.70 -17.31 -1.75
CA GLY A 141 0.53 -17.66 -1.07
C GLY A 141 1.69 -17.97 -2.04
N PRO A 142 2.92 -17.57 -1.72
CA PRO A 142 4.08 -17.76 -2.59
C PRO A 142 4.38 -19.24 -2.84
N GLY A 143 4.25 -20.11 -1.83
CA GLY A 143 4.49 -21.55 -1.99
C GLY A 143 3.57 -22.18 -3.04
N ARG A 144 2.29 -21.79 -3.09
CA ARG A 144 1.36 -22.31 -4.11
C ARG A 144 1.68 -21.81 -5.50
N VAL A 145 2.12 -20.57 -5.62
CA VAL A 145 2.56 -20.01 -6.92
C VAL A 145 3.79 -20.75 -7.43
N GLU A 146 4.77 -20.98 -6.59
CA GLU A 146 6.01 -21.70 -6.94
C GLU A 146 5.76 -23.18 -7.29
N GLU A 147 4.88 -23.86 -6.55
CA GLU A 147 4.45 -25.23 -6.87
C GLU A 147 3.84 -25.32 -8.29
N LEU A 148 2.94 -24.37 -8.63
CA LEU A 148 2.29 -24.34 -9.94
C LEU A 148 3.30 -24.05 -11.06
N LEU A 149 4.19 -23.08 -10.86
CA LEU A 149 5.24 -22.76 -11.83
C LEU A 149 6.20 -23.93 -12.01
N GLY A 150 6.62 -24.59 -10.94
CA GLY A 150 7.46 -25.80 -11.00
C GLY A 150 6.80 -26.96 -11.71
N ALA A 151 5.46 -27.05 -11.68
CA ALA A 151 4.68 -28.03 -12.43
C ALA A 151 4.36 -27.59 -13.88
N GLY A 152 4.92 -26.47 -14.36
CA GLY A 152 4.65 -25.91 -15.69
C GLY A 152 3.22 -25.37 -15.86
N LYS A 153 2.52 -25.07 -14.76
CA LYS A 153 1.15 -24.55 -14.76
C LYS A 153 1.13 -23.04 -14.52
N ASP A 154 0.23 -22.33 -15.24
CA ASP A 154 0.01 -20.91 -14.98
C ASP A 154 -0.74 -20.73 -13.63
N PRO A 155 -0.18 -19.97 -12.66
CA PRO A 155 -0.84 -19.68 -11.38
C PRO A 155 -2.03 -18.71 -11.49
N GLN A 156 -2.41 -18.27 -12.67
CA GLN A 156 -3.47 -17.31 -12.95
C GLN A 156 -4.83 -17.73 -12.34
N ASN A 157 -5.53 -16.78 -11.70
CA ASN A 157 -6.88 -16.95 -11.15
C ASN A 157 -7.77 -15.69 -11.28
N GLY A 158 -7.33 -14.70 -12.11
CA GLY A 158 -8.05 -13.45 -12.32
C GLY A 158 -7.72 -12.33 -11.30
N TYR A 159 -7.16 -12.65 -10.14
CA TYR A 159 -6.86 -11.67 -9.09
C TYR A 159 -5.90 -10.57 -9.57
N ALA A 160 -4.73 -10.93 -10.05
CA ALA A 160 -3.74 -9.98 -10.55
C ALA A 160 -4.29 -9.09 -11.66
N THR A 161 -5.04 -9.68 -12.60
CA THR A 161 -5.68 -8.92 -13.69
C THR A 161 -6.66 -7.89 -13.17
N THR A 162 -7.44 -8.23 -12.13
CA THR A 162 -8.43 -7.31 -11.53
C THR A 162 -7.75 -6.13 -10.83
N VAL A 163 -6.72 -6.38 -10.02
CA VAL A 163 -5.95 -5.31 -9.37
C VAL A 163 -5.29 -4.40 -10.42
N MET A 164 -4.62 -4.99 -11.42
CA MET A 164 -3.92 -4.23 -12.46
C MET A 164 -4.84 -3.38 -13.34
N ARG A 165 -6.09 -3.79 -13.55
CA ARG A 165 -7.11 -2.94 -14.21
C ARG A 165 -7.44 -1.71 -13.38
N GLY A 166 -7.41 -1.82 -12.05
CA GLY A 166 -7.63 -0.68 -11.15
C GLY A 166 -6.54 0.39 -11.27
N ILE A 167 -5.30 -0.02 -11.53
CA ILE A 167 -4.15 0.89 -11.73
C ILE A 167 -4.32 1.73 -13.01
N ARG A 168 -4.81 1.13 -14.09
CA ARG A 168 -4.91 1.75 -15.42
C ARG A 168 -6.10 2.68 -15.62
N ARG A 169 -7.04 2.73 -14.70
CA ARG A 169 -8.19 3.65 -14.76
C ARG A 169 -7.76 5.00 -14.17
N LYS A 170 -7.07 5.81 -14.99
CA LYS A 170 -6.87 7.23 -14.75
C LYS A 170 -8.10 8.02 -15.19
#